data_e9fc0f60990bca40c850f727a81fefb1
#
_entry.id   e9fc0f60990bca40c850f727a81fefb1
#
_cell.length_a   1.000
_cell.length_b   1.000
_cell.length_c   1.000
_cell.angle_alpha   90.00
_cell.angle_beta   90.00
_cell.angle_gamma   90.00
#
_symmetry.space_group_name_H-M   'P 1'
#
loop_
_entity.id
_entity.type
_entity.pdbx_description
1 polymer ?
#
loop_
_entity_poly.entity_id
_entity_poly.type
_entity_poly.pdbx_seq_one_letter_code
_entity_poly.pdbx_strand_id
1 'polypeptide(L)'
;RTAQMIADGKGEHMSRVFANPLTELAEYEEMNQDLNRGNGPVQISGCMDSQKVHLMEEAGERLRWKLVVTYDDSRAKEIYEDFKCFRNSVYLYPSRDLLFYTADIHGNLLTKQRMQVIAAFLQKKGVTVITSMGGCMDYLLPLSVIEQHVLHFKNDSVLDLGKLKKDLVNMGFEYSAQVEAPGQFAIRGGIVDLFLLTEENPIRIELWGDEIDSIRSFETESQRSIENLEEITIYPAAEMVLTQEVLEKGLKAIEKEKNTTVKKLREAFLTEEAARLKNAVDEAVNAMKEFEDFAAAEHFIRYFYKDPVTFLDYFDPADTLIFLDETNRLLEKGEAVESEFRESMKNRLEKGYLLAGQTDLLCGYKKVVYRLNRKNC
;
A
#
# COMPACT_ATOMS: atom_id res chain seq x y z
N ARG A 1 26.33 2.03 23.42
CA ARG A 1 27.11 3.10 22.71
C ARG A 1 27.49 2.73 21.28
N THR A 2 27.35 1.49 20.82
CA THR A 2 27.73 1.05 19.46
C THR A 2 26.55 1.06 18.49
N ALA A 3 25.33 0.93 18.96
CA ALA A 3 24.12 0.95 18.09
C ALA A 3 23.67 2.37 17.70
N GLN A 4 23.91 3.36 18.54
CA GLN A 4 23.54 4.76 18.31
C GLN A 4 24.48 5.51 17.33
N MET A 5 25.66 4.94 17.05
CA MET A 5 26.60 5.49 16.06
C MET A 5 26.34 5.02 14.62
N ILE A 6 25.39 4.11 14.41
CA ILE A 6 25.01 3.61 13.07
C ILE A 6 23.84 4.40 12.48
N ALA A 7 23.04 5.07 13.31
CA ALA A 7 21.88 5.86 12.86
C ALA A 7 22.25 7.26 12.33
N ASP A 8 23.39 7.82 12.75
CA ASP A 8 23.81 9.16 12.35
C ASP A 8 25.07 9.10 11.47
N GLY A 9 24.91 9.16 10.17
CA GLY A 9 25.97 9.56 9.22
C GLY A 9 26.79 8.45 8.56
N LYS A 10 26.63 7.16 8.87
CA LYS A 10 27.38 6.10 8.16
C LYS A 10 26.70 5.59 6.87
N GLY A 11 25.38 5.76 6.73
CA GLY A 11 24.67 5.42 5.50
C GLY A 11 25.05 6.34 4.36
N GLU A 12 25.15 7.64 4.63
CA GLU A 12 25.57 8.64 3.62
C GLU A 12 27.05 8.47 3.19
N HIS A 13 27.90 7.97 4.07
CA HIS A 13 29.31 7.76 3.72
C HIS A 13 29.55 6.48 2.92
N MET A 14 28.74 5.44 3.06
CA MET A 14 28.86 4.23 2.23
C MET A 14 28.33 4.45 0.82
N SER A 15 27.25 5.23 0.64
CA SER A 15 26.74 5.57 -0.70
C SER A 15 27.80 6.29 -1.56
N ARG A 16 28.56 7.21 -0.98
CA ARG A 16 29.61 7.96 -1.69
C ARG A 16 30.78 7.10 -2.17
N VAL A 17 31.11 6.01 -1.47
CA VAL A 17 32.19 5.09 -1.89
C VAL A 17 31.79 4.34 -3.16
N PHE A 18 30.50 4.05 -3.34
CA PHE A 18 29.99 3.38 -4.56
C PHE A 18 29.68 4.34 -5.72
N ALA A 19 29.44 5.61 -5.45
CA ALA A 19 29.17 6.63 -6.49
C ALA A 19 30.41 7.03 -7.26
N ASN A 20 31.57 7.05 -6.61
CA ASN A 20 32.83 7.49 -7.24
C ASN A 20 33.15 6.77 -8.55
N PRO A 21 32.99 5.43 -8.67
CA PRO A 21 33.24 4.74 -9.94
C PRO A 21 32.35 5.18 -11.10
N LEU A 22 31.09 5.57 -10.82
CA LEU A 22 30.17 6.02 -11.87
C LEU A 22 30.55 7.40 -12.41
N THR A 23 31.09 8.28 -11.57
CA THR A 23 31.52 9.62 -12.01
C THR A 23 32.71 9.61 -12.97
N GLU A 24 33.43 8.49 -13.09
CA GLU A 24 34.47 8.29 -14.09
C GLU A 24 33.93 7.96 -15.48
N LEU A 25 32.62 7.66 -15.58
CA LEU A 25 31.97 7.38 -16.86
C LEU A 25 31.38 8.67 -17.45
N ALA A 26 31.84 9.03 -18.63
CA ALA A 26 31.38 10.23 -19.35
C ALA A 26 29.87 10.17 -19.62
N GLU A 27 29.36 9.00 -19.96
CA GLU A 27 27.95 8.74 -20.23
C GLU A 27 27.06 8.94 -18.98
N TYR A 28 27.60 8.64 -17.79
CA TYR A 28 26.87 8.87 -16.51
C TYR A 28 26.73 10.38 -16.24
N GLU A 29 27.76 11.16 -16.48
CA GLU A 29 27.70 12.60 -16.30
C GLU A 29 26.75 13.26 -17.31
N GLU A 30 26.76 12.83 -18.57
CA GLU A 30 25.83 13.28 -19.61
C GLU A 30 24.39 12.98 -19.24
N MET A 31 24.10 11.73 -18.80
CA MET A 31 22.80 11.33 -18.31
C MET A 31 22.31 12.22 -17.16
N ASN A 32 23.13 12.47 -16.15
CA ASN A 32 22.76 13.32 -15.03
C ASN A 32 22.51 14.77 -15.44
N GLN A 33 23.26 15.28 -16.43
CA GLN A 33 23.03 16.62 -16.99
C GLN A 33 21.67 16.69 -17.70
N ASP A 34 21.29 15.67 -18.45
CA ASP A 34 20.01 15.61 -19.15
C ASP A 34 18.84 15.48 -18.17
N LEU A 35 18.94 14.61 -17.17
CA LEU A 35 17.94 14.49 -16.08
C LEU A 35 17.77 15.83 -15.35
N ASN A 36 18.84 16.53 -15.02
CA ASN A 36 18.79 17.83 -14.34
C ASN A 36 18.18 18.95 -15.20
N ARG A 37 18.26 18.85 -16.52
CA ARG A 37 17.65 19.78 -17.48
C ARG A 37 16.18 19.45 -17.79
N GLY A 38 15.69 18.29 -17.33
CA GLY A 38 14.36 17.76 -17.68
C GLY A 38 14.29 17.26 -19.14
N ASN A 39 15.43 16.91 -19.75
CA ASN A 39 15.51 16.34 -21.09
C ASN A 39 15.25 14.83 -21.03
N GLY A 40 14.07 14.42 -20.57
CA GLY A 40 13.69 13.01 -20.51
C GLY A 40 12.75 12.60 -21.65
N PRO A 41 12.52 11.28 -21.83
CA PRO A 41 13.18 10.16 -21.16
C PRO A 41 14.59 9.88 -21.68
N VAL A 42 15.47 9.40 -20.80
CA VAL A 42 16.82 8.92 -21.13
C VAL A 42 16.79 7.40 -21.26
N GLN A 43 17.23 6.86 -22.39
CA GLN A 43 17.33 5.43 -22.59
C GLN A 43 18.74 4.93 -22.31
N ILE A 44 18.85 3.92 -21.43
CA ILE A 44 20.10 3.26 -21.07
C ILE A 44 20.05 1.81 -21.57
N SER A 45 21.10 1.36 -22.22
CA SER A 45 21.22 0.00 -22.73
C SER A 45 22.58 -0.60 -22.40
N GLY A 46 22.67 -1.93 -22.41
CA GLY A 46 23.93 -2.65 -22.19
C GLY A 46 24.33 -2.83 -20.72
N CYS A 47 23.52 -2.39 -19.76
CA CYS A 47 23.78 -2.62 -18.33
C CYS A 47 23.43 -4.03 -17.91
N MET A 48 24.31 -4.67 -17.13
CA MET A 48 23.98 -5.88 -16.36
C MET A 48 23.07 -5.52 -15.17
N ASP A 49 22.34 -6.49 -14.63
CA ASP A 49 21.34 -6.24 -13.56
C ASP A 49 21.92 -5.53 -12.34
N SER A 50 23.09 -5.96 -11.85
CA SER A 50 23.76 -5.31 -10.72
C SER A 50 24.20 -3.86 -11.03
N GLN A 51 24.55 -3.58 -12.28
CA GLN A 51 24.89 -2.21 -12.73
C GLN A 51 23.65 -1.34 -12.81
N LYS A 52 22.49 -1.89 -13.23
CA LYS A 52 21.22 -1.16 -13.25
C LYS A 52 20.88 -0.63 -11.87
N VAL A 53 20.94 -1.48 -10.84
CA VAL A 53 20.61 -1.09 -9.46
C VAL A 53 21.55 0.00 -8.95
N HIS A 54 22.86 -0.16 -9.16
CA HIS A 54 23.85 0.85 -8.77
C HIS A 54 23.58 2.21 -9.45
N LEU A 55 23.30 2.19 -10.76
CA LEU A 55 22.99 3.40 -11.50
C LEU A 55 21.68 4.06 -11.03
N MET A 56 20.63 3.26 -10.78
CA MET A 56 19.36 3.75 -10.26
C MET A 56 19.51 4.35 -8.84
N GLU A 57 20.41 3.78 -8.02
CA GLU A 57 20.67 4.32 -6.68
C GLU A 57 21.31 5.69 -6.75
N GLU A 58 22.31 5.87 -7.60
CA GLU A 58 23.08 7.11 -7.67
C GLU A 58 22.42 8.20 -8.52
N ALA A 59 21.65 7.80 -9.56
CA ALA A 59 20.98 8.78 -10.42
C ALA A 59 19.91 9.57 -9.65
N GLY A 60 19.78 10.86 -9.94
CA GLY A 60 18.71 11.69 -9.39
C GLY A 60 18.83 12.00 -7.89
N GLU A 61 20.04 12.14 -7.35
CA GLU A 61 20.26 12.45 -5.92
C GLU A 61 19.47 13.66 -5.38
N ARG A 62 19.10 14.59 -6.26
CA ARG A 62 18.36 15.81 -5.88
C ARG A 62 16.86 15.59 -5.73
N LEU A 63 16.34 14.48 -6.25
CA LEU A 63 14.93 14.17 -6.21
C LEU A 63 14.63 13.34 -4.97
N ARG A 64 13.53 13.68 -4.31
CA ARG A 64 13.13 13.05 -3.04
C ARG A 64 12.69 11.61 -3.23
N TRP A 65 12.02 11.32 -4.34
CA TRP A 65 11.42 10.02 -4.61
C TRP A 65 12.06 9.34 -5.81
N LYS A 66 12.31 8.06 -5.67
CA LYS A 66 12.67 7.19 -6.80
C LYS A 66 11.60 6.10 -6.93
N LEU A 67 11.06 5.94 -8.11
CA LEU A 67 10.11 4.88 -8.43
C LEU A 67 10.69 3.97 -9.49
N VAL A 68 10.91 2.71 -9.16
CA VAL A 68 11.33 1.68 -10.11
C VAL A 68 10.12 0.83 -10.47
N VAL A 69 9.76 0.81 -11.74
CA VAL A 69 8.67 0.00 -12.28
C VAL A 69 9.24 -1.08 -13.17
N THR A 70 8.95 -2.33 -12.84
CA THR A 70 9.34 -3.49 -13.64
C THR A 70 8.11 -4.29 -14.10
N TYR A 71 8.33 -5.36 -14.86
CA TYR A 71 7.24 -6.09 -15.53
C TYR A 71 6.41 -6.97 -14.58
N ASP A 72 7.00 -7.60 -13.55
CA ASP A 72 6.26 -8.43 -12.57
C ASP A 72 6.83 -8.33 -11.14
N ASP A 73 6.10 -8.90 -10.17
CA ASP A 73 6.46 -8.82 -8.76
C ASP A 73 7.69 -9.65 -8.39
N SER A 74 7.98 -10.73 -9.13
CA SER A 74 9.20 -11.52 -8.91
C SER A 74 10.44 -10.70 -9.23
N ARG A 75 10.41 -10.00 -10.36
CA ARG A 75 11.48 -9.09 -10.75
C ARG A 75 11.57 -7.87 -9.82
N ALA A 76 10.44 -7.33 -9.40
CA ALA A 76 10.41 -6.24 -8.42
C ALA A 76 11.09 -6.65 -7.10
N LYS A 77 10.85 -7.87 -6.64
CA LYS A 77 11.48 -8.41 -5.44
C LYS A 77 12.99 -8.60 -5.61
N GLU A 78 13.46 -9.10 -6.75
CA GLU A 78 14.90 -9.22 -7.04
C GLU A 78 15.59 -7.85 -6.97
N ILE A 79 15.05 -6.86 -7.68
CA ILE A 79 15.58 -5.49 -7.67
C ILE A 79 15.55 -4.90 -6.24
N TYR A 80 14.49 -5.16 -5.47
CA TYR A 80 14.38 -4.71 -4.09
C TYR A 80 15.47 -5.30 -3.18
N GLU A 81 15.76 -6.60 -3.29
CA GLU A 81 16.82 -7.23 -2.51
C GLU A 81 18.20 -6.70 -2.88
N ASP A 82 18.44 -6.43 -4.16
CA ASP A 82 19.68 -5.81 -4.63
C ASP A 82 19.84 -4.37 -4.10
N PHE A 83 18.77 -3.57 -4.11
CA PHE A 83 18.79 -2.21 -3.56
C PHE A 83 19.09 -2.16 -2.06
N LYS A 84 18.66 -3.14 -1.29
CA LYS A 84 18.96 -3.23 0.15
C LYS A 84 20.46 -3.30 0.46
N CYS A 85 21.28 -3.72 -0.50
CA CYS A 85 22.73 -3.70 -0.36
C CYS A 85 23.31 -2.28 -0.36
N PHE A 86 22.58 -1.30 -0.90
CA PHE A 86 23.01 0.09 -1.02
C PHE A 86 22.35 1.01 0.00
N ARG A 87 21.05 0.78 0.28
CA ARG A 87 20.23 1.69 1.09
C ARG A 87 19.18 0.94 1.92
N ASN A 88 18.97 1.40 3.15
CA ASN A 88 17.92 0.86 4.03
C ASN A 88 16.53 1.46 3.75
N SER A 89 16.45 2.69 3.18
CA SER A 89 15.20 3.38 2.88
C SER A 89 14.64 2.98 1.51
N VAL A 90 14.49 1.67 1.29
CA VAL A 90 13.93 1.08 0.08
C VAL A 90 12.70 0.27 0.46
N TYR A 91 11.63 0.39 -0.32
CA TYR A 91 10.38 -0.30 -0.08
C TYR A 91 9.89 -1.03 -1.32
N LEU A 92 9.35 -2.23 -1.09
CA LEU A 92 8.65 -3.00 -2.11
C LEU A 92 7.15 -2.70 -2.04
N TYR A 93 6.55 -2.31 -3.16
CA TYR A 93 5.11 -2.15 -3.30
C TYR A 93 4.57 -3.21 -4.26
N PRO A 94 4.14 -4.38 -3.76
CA PRO A 94 3.67 -5.48 -4.58
C PRO A 94 2.28 -5.21 -5.17
N SER A 95 1.94 -5.86 -6.30
CA SER A 95 0.59 -5.86 -6.84
C SER A 95 -0.37 -6.66 -5.96
N ARG A 96 -1.66 -6.35 -6.05
CA ARG A 96 -2.71 -7.18 -5.45
C ARG A 96 -3.11 -8.29 -6.41
N ASP A 97 -3.45 -9.44 -5.85
CA ASP A 97 -4.13 -10.47 -6.63
C ASP A 97 -5.64 -10.19 -6.62
N LEU A 98 -6.10 -9.48 -7.65
CA LEU A 98 -7.52 -9.14 -7.80
C LEU A 98 -8.36 -10.32 -8.32
N LEU A 99 -7.75 -11.42 -8.72
CA LEU A 99 -8.44 -12.58 -9.32
C LEU A 99 -8.82 -13.64 -8.30
N PHE A 100 -8.02 -13.80 -7.24
CA PHE A 100 -8.22 -14.82 -6.22
C PHE A 100 -8.77 -14.20 -4.94
N TYR A 101 -10.04 -14.47 -4.67
CA TYR A 101 -10.78 -13.98 -3.49
C TYR A 101 -10.50 -14.81 -2.22
N THR A 102 -9.46 -15.61 -2.19
CA THR A 102 -9.13 -16.36 -0.98
C THR A 102 -8.37 -15.48 -0.02
N ALA A 103 -8.92 -15.35 1.17
CA ALA A 103 -8.23 -14.76 2.32
C ALA A 103 -7.00 -15.64 2.63
N ASP A 104 -5.86 -15.30 2.05
CA ASP A 104 -4.67 -16.11 2.14
C ASP A 104 -3.73 -15.62 3.25
N ILE A 105 -3.04 -16.58 3.80
CA ILE A 105 -1.95 -16.45 4.79
C ILE A 105 -0.89 -15.40 4.39
N HIS A 106 -0.84 -15.01 3.11
CA HIS A 106 0.05 -13.99 2.57
C HIS A 106 -0.52 -12.55 2.69
N GLY A 107 -1.81 -12.39 3.02
CA GLY A 107 -2.47 -11.08 3.08
C GLY A 107 -1.79 -10.08 4.02
N ASN A 108 -1.37 -10.53 5.20
CA ASN A 108 -0.73 -9.64 6.18
C ASN A 108 0.63 -9.09 5.73
N LEU A 109 1.46 -9.90 5.04
CA LEU A 109 2.77 -9.44 4.55
C LEU A 109 2.62 -8.42 3.41
N LEU A 110 1.73 -8.72 2.45
CA LEU A 110 1.44 -7.85 1.33
C LEU A 110 0.88 -6.51 1.81
N THR A 111 -0.14 -6.54 2.67
CA THR A 111 -0.71 -5.34 3.27
C THR A 111 0.33 -4.55 4.06
N LYS A 112 1.18 -5.22 4.85
CA LYS A 112 2.28 -4.58 5.58
C LYS A 112 3.21 -3.82 4.65
N GLN A 113 3.69 -4.46 3.57
CA GLN A 113 4.59 -3.84 2.61
C GLN A 113 3.96 -2.61 1.95
N ARG A 114 2.72 -2.72 1.52
CA ARG A 114 1.99 -1.61 0.87
C ARG A 114 1.74 -0.47 1.86
N MET A 115 1.31 -0.77 3.08
CA MET A 115 1.07 0.26 4.11
C MET A 115 2.36 0.95 4.57
N GLN A 116 3.50 0.26 4.60
CA GLN A 116 4.80 0.89 4.87
C GLN A 116 5.13 1.96 3.82
N VAL A 117 4.85 1.69 2.55
CA VAL A 117 5.02 2.69 1.47
C VAL A 117 4.07 3.87 1.65
N ILE A 118 2.79 3.60 1.94
CA ILE A 118 1.79 4.64 2.18
C ILE A 118 2.19 5.52 3.38
N ALA A 119 2.65 4.91 4.47
CA ALA A 119 3.15 5.64 5.63
C ALA A 119 4.37 6.52 5.28
N ALA A 120 5.29 6.05 4.44
CA ALA A 120 6.42 6.86 3.97
C ALA A 120 5.97 8.11 3.19
N PHE A 121 4.91 7.99 2.35
CA PHE A 121 4.30 9.15 1.69
C PHE A 121 3.70 10.13 2.69
N LEU A 122 2.94 9.65 3.68
CA LEU A 122 2.32 10.48 4.70
C LEU A 122 3.36 11.18 5.59
N GLN A 123 4.48 10.52 5.85
CA GLN A 123 5.63 11.09 6.57
C GLN A 123 6.45 12.06 5.71
N LYS A 124 6.18 12.14 4.40
CA LYS A 124 6.96 12.93 3.43
C LYS A 124 8.45 12.56 3.43
N LYS A 125 8.76 11.32 3.79
CA LYS A 125 10.12 10.79 3.73
C LYS A 125 10.41 10.39 2.29
N GLY A 126 11.41 11.01 1.67
CA GLY A 126 11.90 10.60 0.37
C GLY A 126 12.50 9.19 0.44
N VAL A 127 11.98 8.28 -0.39
CA VAL A 127 12.41 6.88 -0.40
C VAL A 127 12.45 6.34 -1.83
N THR A 128 13.13 5.22 -2.01
CA THR A 128 13.06 4.43 -3.25
C THR A 128 11.95 3.40 -3.11
N VAL A 129 11.01 3.41 -4.05
CA VAL A 129 9.92 2.43 -4.12
C VAL A 129 10.07 1.59 -5.37
N ILE A 130 10.00 0.28 -5.21
CA ILE A 130 10.08 -0.68 -6.30
C ILE A 130 8.73 -1.37 -6.42
N THR A 131 8.19 -1.41 -7.63
CA THR A 131 6.88 -2.02 -7.91
C THR A 131 6.86 -2.68 -9.27
N SER A 132 5.82 -3.46 -9.50
CA SER A 132 5.52 -4.02 -10.83
C SER A 132 4.50 -3.16 -11.59
N MET A 133 4.33 -3.45 -12.88
CA MET A 133 3.27 -2.85 -13.69
C MET A 133 1.89 -3.11 -13.07
N GLY A 134 1.66 -4.31 -12.52
CA GLY A 134 0.42 -4.65 -11.81
C GLY A 134 0.16 -3.72 -10.63
N GLY A 135 1.17 -3.45 -9.78
CA GLY A 135 1.03 -2.55 -8.64
C GLY A 135 0.70 -1.09 -9.02
N CYS A 136 1.09 -0.66 -10.23
CA CYS A 136 0.70 0.65 -10.77
C CYS A 136 -0.74 0.71 -11.29
N MET A 137 -1.37 -0.45 -11.54
CA MET A 137 -2.71 -0.54 -12.14
C MET A 137 -3.83 -0.57 -11.10
N ASP A 138 -3.56 -0.83 -9.84
CA ASP A 138 -4.56 -0.88 -8.77
C ASP A 138 -5.22 0.48 -8.54
N TYR A 139 -6.53 0.47 -8.27
CA TYR A 139 -7.22 1.63 -7.72
C TYR A 139 -7.10 1.68 -6.21
N LEU A 140 -6.80 2.88 -5.70
CA LEU A 140 -6.48 3.18 -4.31
C LEU A 140 -7.30 4.36 -3.80
N LEU A 141 -7.32 4.55 -2.49
CA LEU A 141 -7.82 5.78 -1.88
C LEU A 141 -6.83 6.94 -2.10
N PRO A 142 -7.30 8.18 -2.27
CA PRO A 142 -6.43 9.35 -2.22
C PRO A 142 -5.68 9.41 -0.88
N LEU A 143 -4.39 9.80 -0.89
CA LEU A 143 -3.61 9.96 0.33
C LEU A 143 -4.27 10.90 1.34
N SER A 144 -4.95 11.96 0.87
CA SER A 144 -5.66 12.90 1.73
C SER A 144 -6.81 12.25 2.53
N VAL A 145 -7.42 11.18 2.02
CA VAL A 145 -8.43 10.40 2.75
C VAL A 145 -7.75 9.58 3.85
N ILE A 146 -6.64 8.92 3.53
CA ILE A 146 -5.89 8.11 4.49
C ILE A 146 -5.28 9.00 5.59
N GLU A 147 -4.75 10.17 5.23
CA GLU A 147 -4.14 11.13 6.15
C GLU A 147 -5.10 11.61 7.25
N GLN A 148 -6.38 11.77 6.92
CA GLN A 148 -7.42 12.18 7.88
C GLN A 148 -7.66 11.16 9.00
N HIS A 149 -7.19 9.92 8.81
CA HIS A 149 -7.33 8.83 9.78
C HIS A 149 -6.03 8.49 10.50
N VAL A 150 -4.95 9.25 10.27
CA VAL A 150 -3.71 9.10 11.04
C VAL A 150 -3.91 9.67 12.43
N LEU A 151 -3.58 8.89 13.46
CA LEU A 151 -3.66 9.31 14.85
C LEU A 151 -2.26 9.60 15.38
N HIS A 152 -2.14 10.64 16.19
CA HIS A 152 -0.88 11.01 16.81
C HIS A 152 -1.09 11.24 18.31
N PHE A 153 -0.32 10.56 19.12
CA PHE A 153 -0.35 10.65 20.57
C PHE A 153 1.05 10.83 21.13
N LYS A 154 1.13 11.54 22.24
CA LYS A 154 2.36 11.72 23.04
C LYS A 154 2.03 11.55 24.51
N ASN A 155 3.04 11.42 25.35
CA ASN A 155 2.88 11.44 26.81
C ASN A 155 2.06 12.67 27.24
N ASP A 156 1.28 12.55 28.29
CA ASP A 156 0.36 13.55 28.84
C ASP A 156 -0.83 13.94 27.91
N SER A 157 -1.01 13.23 26.79
CA SER A 157 -2.19 13.40 25.92
C SER A 157 -3.42 12.72 26.54
N VAL A 158 -4.58 13.37 26.41
CA VAL A 158 -5.86 12.78 26.81
C VAL A 158 -6.33 11.78 25.73
N LEU A 159 -6.69 10.59 26.14
CA LEU A 159 -7.10 9.49 25.26
C LEU A 159 -8.45 8.89 25.66
N ASP A 160 -9.46 9.09 24.82
CA ASP A 160 -10.75 8.41 24.93
C ASP A 160 -10.65 7.00 24.34
N LEU A 161 -10.66 5.97 25.21
CA LEU A 161 -10.58 4.57 24.82
C LEU A 161 -11.74 4.11 23.93
N GLY A 162 -12.94 4.64 24.15
CA GLY A 162 -14.12 4.27 23.36
C GLY A 162 -14.02 4.81 21.93
N LYS A 163 -13.53 6.04 21.79
CA LYS A 163 -13.26 6.65 20.48
C LYS A 163 -12.09 5.94 19.80
N LEU A 164 -10.97 5.73 20.51
CA LEU A 164 -9.79 5.05 19.95
C LEU A 164 -10.14 3.68 19.39
N LYS A 165 -10.94 2.87 20.14
CA LYS A 165 -11.39 1.55 19.67
C LYS A 165 -12.12 1.64 18.33
N LYS A 166 -13.04 2.60 18.18
CA LYS A 166 -13.77 2.81 16.92
C LYS A 166 -12.86 3.26 15.79
N ASP A 167 -11.95 4.18 16.09
CA ASP A 167 -11.01 4.71 15.10
C ASP A 167 -10.08 3.59 14.61
N LEU A 168 -9.54 2.76 15.50
CA LEU A 168 -8.67 1.62 15.13
C LEU A 168 -9.39 0.60 14.26
N VAL A 169 -10.63 0.25 14.61
CA VAL A 169 -11.46 -0.64 13.78
C VAL A 169 -11.69 -0.03 12.40
N ASN A 170 -12.10 1.24 12.32
CA ASN A 170 -12.28 1.95 11.04
C ASN A 170 -10.99 2.02 10.20
N MET A 171 -9.84 1.95 10.83
CA MET A 171 -8.51 1.92 10.22
C MET A 171 -8.07 0.51 9.82
N GLY A 172 -8.89 -0.51 10.06
CA GLY A 172 -8.61 -1.90 9.69
C GLY A 172 -7.77 -2.68 10.70
N PHE A 173 -7.64 -2.21 11.94
CA PHE A 173 -7.03 -3.00 13.02
C PHE A 173 -8.02 -4.05 13.54
N GLU A 174 -7.50 -5.24 13.79
CA GLU A 174 -8.24 -6.35 14.39
C GLU A 174 -8.15 -6.31 15.92
N TYR A 175 -9.31 -6.37 16.59
CA TYR A 175 -9.35 -6.48 18.05
C TYR A 175 -9.02 -7.91 18.48
N SER A 176 -8.06 -8.06 19.39
CA SER A 176 -7.70 -9.35 19.97
C SER A 176 -7.58 -9.27 21.49
N ALA A 177 -7.61 -10.42 22.17
CA ALA A 177 -7.38 -10.48 23.61
C ALA A 177 -5.93 -10.15 24.00
N GLN A 178 -4.98 -10.51 23.12
CA GLN A 178 -3.57 -10.23 23.22
C GLN A 178 -3.03 -9.98 21.80
N VAL A 179 -2.12 -9.03 21.68
CA VAL A 179 -1.49 -8.69 20.40
C VAL A 179 -0.38 -9.67 20.10
N GLU A 180 -0.47 -10.35 18.94
CA GLU A 180 0.49 -11.36 18.49
C GLU A 180 1.06 -11.06 17.11
N ALA A 181 0.34 -10.29 16.28
CA ALA A 181 0.71 -10.01 14.91
C ALA A 181 0.47 -8.53 14.53
N PRO A 182 1.21 -7.99 13.55
CA PRO A 182 0.96 -6.66 13.00
C PRO A 182 -0.49 -6.49 12.54
N GLY A 183 -1.08 -5.32 12.79
CA GLY A 183 -2.46 -5.00 12.48
C GLY A 183 -3.44 -5.34 13.61
N GLN A 184 -2.98 -5.87 14.74
CA GLN A 184 -3.80 -6.19 15.89
C GLN A 184 -3.73 -5.12 16.99
N PHE A 185 -4.81 -5.01 17.78
CA PHE A 185 -4.83 -4.21 19.01
C PHE A 185 -5.60 -4.91 20.12
N ALA A 186 -5.26 -4.58 21.37
CA ALA A 186 -5.93 -5.05 22.58
C ALA A 186 -6.14 -3.89 23.56
N ILE A 187 -7.27 -3.87 24.25
CA ILE A 187 -7.57 -2.88 25.31
C ILE A 187 -7.94 -3.65 26.58
N ARG A 188 -7.19 -3.41 27.64
CA ARG A 188 -7.37 -4.08 28.93
C ARG A 188 -7.26 -3.06 30.07
N GLY A 189 -8.41 -2.60 30.59
CA GLY A 189 -8.43 -1.51 31.58
C GLY A 189 -7.81 -0.24 30.99
N GLY A 190 -6.80 0.32 31.65
CA GLY A 190 -6.04 1.49 31.18
C GLY A 190 -4.83 1.16 30.31
N ILE A 191 -4.76 -0.04 29.71
CA ILE A 191 -3.65 -0.47 28.84
C ILE A 191 -4.17 -0.69 27.44
N VAL A 192 -3.49 -0.09 26.46
CA VAL A 192 -3.71 -0.31 25.02
C VAL A 192 -2.46 -0.89 24.42
N ASP A 193 -2.55 -2.09 23.88
CA ASP A 193 -1.49 -2.74 23.10
C ASP A 193 -1.83 -2.61 21.60
N LEU A 194 -0.85 -2.21 20.80
CA LEU A 194 -0.97 -1.97 19.35
C LEU A 194 0.21 -2.59 18.62
N PHE A 195 -0.04 -3.37 17.58
CA PHE A 195 1.03 -3.81 16.70
C PHE A 195 0.90 -3.13 15.34
N LEU A 196 1.64 -2.04 15.15
CA LEU A 196 1.60 -1.26 13.92
C LEU A 196 2.28 -2.00 12.76
N LEU A 197 1.79 -1.81 11.55
CA LEU A 197 2.40 -2.38 10.34
C LEU A 197 3.77 -1.74 10.02
N THR A 198 4.02 -0.54 10.56
CA THR A 198 5.28 0.21 10.35
C THR A 198 6.37 -0.15 11.33
N GLU A 199 6.04 -0.85 12.41
CA GLU A 199 6.95 -1.16 13.51
C GLU A 199 7.32 -2.65 13.53
N GLU A 200 8.49 -2.96 14.09
CA GLU A 200 8.96 -4.34 14.29
C GLU A 200 8.39 -4.96 15.56
N ASN A 201 8.12 -4.13 16.57
CA ASN A 201 7.61 -4.55 17.87
C ASN A 201 6.28 -3.86 18.18
N PRO A 202 5.38 -4.53 18.91
CA PRO A 202 4.15 -3.91 19.39
C PRO A 202 4.46 -2.80 20.40
N ILE A 203 3.50 -1.88 20.51
CA ILE A 203 3.58 -0.70 21.38
C ILE A 203 2.49 -0.81 22.44
N ARG A 204 2.85 -0.49 23.68
CA ARG A 204 1.95 -0.40 24.83
C ARG A 204 1.81 1.04 25.26
N ILE A 205 0.57 1.51 25.36
CA ILE A 205 0.19 2.79 25.92
C ILE A 205 -0.46 2.51 27.28
N GLU A 206 0.05 3.09 28.33
CA GLU A 206 -0.53 2.99 29.68
C GLU A 206 -1.17 4.33 30.05
N LEU A 207 -2.36 4.26 30.62
CA LEU A 207 -3.15 5.41 31.00
C LEU A 207 -3.23 5.54 32.53
N TRP A 208 -3.15 6.77 33.01
CA TRP A 208 -3.57 7.15 34.34
C TRP A 208 -4.87 7.96 34.23
N GLY A 209 -6.01 7.33 34.55
CA GLY A 209 -7.31 7.91 34.21
C GLY A 209 -7.49 7.95 32.69
N ASP A 210 -7.63 9.16 32.16
CA ASP A 210 -7.78 9.41 30.71
C ASP A 210 -6.49 9.99 30.08
N GLU A 211 -5.40 10.16 30.84
CA GLU A 211 -4.14 10.70 30.35
C GLU A 211 -3.14 9.59 30.08
N ILE A 212 -2.34 9.73 29.04
CA ILE A 212 -1.26 8.79 28.69
C ILE A 212 -0.11 9.02 29.65
N ASP A 213 0.15 8.02 30.51
CA ASP A 213 1.26 8.01 31.48
C ASP A 213 2.57 7.58 30.83
N SER A 214 2.52 6.55 29.96
CA SER A 214 3.70 6.06 29.27
C SER A 214 3.38 5.40 27.94
N ILE A 215 4.33 5.49 27.00
CA ILE A 215 4.33 4.80 25.72
C ILE A 215 5.63 4.01 25.63
N ARG A 216 5.56 2.71 25.30
CA ARG A 216 6.74 1.86 25.18
C ARG A 216 6.58 0.75 24.15
N SER A 217 7.65 0.36 23.49
CA SER A 217 7.68 -0.88 22.72
C SER A 217 7.94 -2.08 23.65
N PHE A 218 7.43 -3.25 23.27
CA PHE A 218 7.61 -4.46 24.06
C PHE A 218 7.75 -5.70 23.16
N GLU A 219 8.33 -6.75 23.69
CA GLU A 219 8.47 -8.03 23.03
C GLU A 219 7.21 -8.89 23.17
N THR A 220 6.71 -9.43 22.07
CA THR A 220 5.43 -10.16 22.02
C THR A 220 5.42 -11.39 22.93
N GLU A 221 6.52 -12.18 22.94
CA GLU A 221 6.60 -13.44 23.69
C GLU A 221 6.79 -13.21 25.20
N SER A 222 7.76 -12.38 25.57
CA SER A 222 8.13 -12.15 26.98
C SER A 222 7.30 -11.04 27.65
N GLN A 223 6.59 -10.23 26.89
CA GLN A 223 5.86 -9.03 27.33
C GLN A 223 6.75 -7.98 28.04
N ARG A 224 8.07 -8.07 27.86
CA ARG A 224 9.02 -7.13 28.46
C ARG A 224 9.17 -5.88 27.61
N SER A 225 9.25 -4.74 28.29
CA SER A 225 9.54 -3.47 27.63
C SER A 225 10.92 -3.48 27.01
N ILE A 226 11.02 -2.95 25.79
CA ILE A 226 12.25 -2.79 25.02
C ILE A 226 12.73 -1.33 25.15
N GLU A 227 11.85 -0.38 24.80
CA GLU A 227 12.20 1.03 24.69
C GLU A 227 11.01 1.91 25.11
N ASN A 228 11.31 3.03 25.79
CA ASN A 228 10.32 4.06 26.06
C ASN A 228 10.27 5.04 24.90
N LEU A 229 9.05 5.43 24.51
CA LEU A 229 8.77 6.34 23.43
C LEU A 229 8.14 7.62 23.98
N GLU A 230 8.45 8.76 23.40
CA GLU A 230 7.83 10.04 23.77
C GLU A 230 6.49 10.25 23.06
N GLU A 231 6.37 9.74 21.84
CA GLU A 231 5.20 9.88 20.97
C GLU A 231 5.00 8.67 20.06
N ILE A 232 3.80 8.52 19.53
CA ILE A 232 3.43 7.49 18.56
C ILE A 232 2.56 8.07 17.46
N THR A 233 2.81 7.65 16.22
CA THR A 233 1.92 7.91 15.09
C THR A 233 1.33 6.59 14.61
N ILE A 234 0.01 6.50 14.58
CA ILE A 234 -0.74 5.31 14.19
C ILE A 234 -1.26 5.53 12.77
N TYR A 235 -0.75 4.77 11.83
CA TYR A 235 -1.23 4.70 10.45
C TYR A 235 -2.28 3.60 10.31
N PRO A 236 -3.21 3.71 9.35
CA PRO A 236 -4.15 2.63 9.09
C PRO A 236 -3.47 1.28 8.85
N ALA A 237 -4.11 0.20 9.29
CA ALA A 237 -3.67 -1.18 9.08
C ALA A 237 -4.22 -1.78 7.77
N ALA A 238 -5.08 -1.05 7.06
CA ALA A 238 -5.63 -1.42 5.77
C ALA A 238 -5.59 -0.23 4.80
N GLU A 239 -5.52 -0.52 3.51
CA GLU A 239 -5.57 0.51 2.47
C GLU A 239 -6.97 1.09 2.29
N MET A 240 -8.00 0.37 2.71
CA MET A 240 -9.38 0.82 2.77
C MET A 240 -9.71 1.30 4.18
N VAL A 241 -10.10 2.56 4.31
CA VAL A 241 -10.60 3.13 5.57
C VAL A 241 -12.07 3.42 5.39
N LEU A 242 -12.92 2.89 6.28
CA LEU A 242 -14.36 3.03 6.21
C LEU A 242 -14.91 3.64 7.49
N THR A 243 -15.26 4.92 7.43
CA THR A 243 -16.08 5.51 8.50
C THR A 243 -17.50 4.95 8.43
N GLN A 244 -18.22 4.98 9.55
CA GLN A 244 -19.61 4.52 9.61
C GLN A 244 -20.50 5.16 8.53
N GLU A 245 -20.30 6.45 8.25
CA GLU A 245 -21.07 7.16 7.23
C GLU A 245 -20.76 6.65 5.81
N VAL A 246 -19.48 6.43 5.49
CA VAL A 246 -19.04 5.91 4.19
C VAL A 246 -19.54 4.48 4.02
N LEU A 247 -19.41 3.65 5.06
CA LEU A 247 -19.88 2.26 5.08
C LEU A 247 -21.40 2.20 4.79
N GLU A 248 -22.21 2.94 5.53
CA GLU A 248 -23.66 2.94 5.35
C GLU A 248 -24.09 3.39 3.94
N LYS A 249 -23.45 4.43 3.41
CA LYS A 249 -23.74 4.90 2.03
C LYS A 249 -23.38 3.86 0.98
N GLY A 250 -22.20 3.25 1.11
CA GLY A 250 -21.73 2.21 0.19
C GLY A 250 -22.62 0.96 0.25
N LEU A 251 -22.94 0.49 1.46
CA LEU A 251 -23.83 -0.66 1.65
C LEU A 251 -25.22 -0.44 1.03
N LYS A 252 -25.80 0.76 1.16
CA LYS A 252 -27.06 1.11 0.48
C LYS A 252 -26.95 1.05 -1.05
N ALA A 253 -25.82 1.49 -1.60
CA ALA A 253 -25.58 1.45 -3.04
C ALA A 253 -25.42 0.01 -3.54
N ILE A 254 -24.66 -0.82 -2.83
CA ILE A 254 -24.48 -2.27 -3.10
C ILE A 254 -25.84 -2.97 -3.07
N GLU A 255 -26.62 -2.76 -2.03
CA GLU A 255 -27.95 -3.38 -1.84
C GLU A 255 -28.90 -2.99 -2.98
N LYS A 256 -28.89 -1.72 -3.40
CA LYS A 256 -29.72 -1.24 -4.50
C LYS A 256 -29.35 -1.90 -5.83
N GLU A 257 -28.04 -2.01 -6.14
CA GLU A 257 -27.59 -2.65 -7.37
C GLU A 257 -27.87 -4.15 -7.34
N LYS A 258 -27.60 -4.83 -6.22
CA LYS A 258 -27.93 -6.25 -6.01
C LYS A 258 -29.40 -6.53 -6.32
N ASN A 259 -30.31 -5.79 -5.69
CA ASN A 259 -31.74 -6.01 -5.86
C ASN A 259 -32.18 -5.78 -7.31
N THR A 260 -31.62 -4.76 -7.98
CA THR A 260 -31.90 -4.46 -9.39
C THR A 260 -31.38 -5.58 -10.29
N THR A 261 -30.15 -6.05 -10.06
CA THR A 261 -29.52 -7.08 -10.89
C THR A 261 -30.18 -8.46 -10.68
N VAL A 262 -30.46 -8.83 -9.42
CA VAL A 262 -31.19 -10.07 -9.10
C VAL A 262 -32.57 -10.10 -9.77
N LYS A 263 -33.29 -8.97 -9.78
CA LYS A 263 -34.59 -8.87 -10.47
C LYS A 263 -34.43 -9.10 -11.96
N LYS A 264 -33.47 -8.43 -12.63
CA LYS A 264 -33.18 -8.60 -14.06
C LYS A 264 -32.81 -10.05 -14.43
N LEU A 265 -31.98 -10.70 -13.62
CA LEU A 265 -31.59 -12.09 -13.84
C LEU A 265 -32.81 -13.04 -13.75
N ARG A 266 -33.71 -12.81 -12.78
CA ARG A 266 -34.94 -13.61 -12.66
C ARG A 266 -35.90 -13.38 -13.84
N GLU A 267 -36.03 -12.16 -14.29
CA GLU A 267 -36.85 -11.82 -15.49
C GLU A 267 -36.26 -12.46 -16.76
N ALA A 268 -34.96 -12.68 -16.81
CA ALA A 268 -34.24 -13.41 -17.88
C ALA A 268 -34.21 -14.93 -17.68
N PHE A 269 -34.94 -15.48 -16.70
CA PHE A 269 -34.95 -16.90 -16.30
C PHE A 269 -33.60 -17.47 -15.85
N LEU A 270 -32.64 -16.63 -15.48
CA LEU A 270 -31.33 -16.99 -14.91
C LEU A 270 -31.44 -17.08 -13.38
N THR A 271 -32.22 -18.06 -12.91
CA THR A 271 -32.58 -18.18 -11.47
C THR A 271 -31.42 -18.63 -10.60
N GLU A 272 -30.53 -19.48 -11.12
CA GLU A 272 -29.34 -19.95 -10.41
C GLU A 272 -28.32 -18.82 -10.22
N GLU A 273 -28.07 -18.03 -11.28
CA GLU A 273 -27.21 -16.88 -11.26
C GLU A 273 -27.74 -15.81 -10.29
N ALA A 274 -29.05 -15.59 -10.31
CA ALA A 274 -29.73 -14.67 -9.40
C ALA A 274 -29.56 -15.07 -7.91
N ALA A 275 -29.69 -16.38 -7.61
CA ALA A 275 -29.50 -16.90 -6.26
C ALA A 275 -28.03 -16.80 -5.83
N ARG A 276 -27.10 -17.14 -6.71
CA ARG A 276 -25.65 -17.08 -6.46
C ARG A 276 -25.21 -15.66 -6.19
N LEU A 277 -25.62 -14.69 -7.04
CA LEU A 277 -25.30 -13.28 -6.86
C LEU A 277 -25.82 -12.76 -5.52
N LYS A 278 -27.09 -13.08 -5.21
CA LYS A 278 -27.68 -12.66 -3.95
C LYS A 278 -26.86 -13.17 -2.76
N ASN A 279 -26.53 -14.46 -2.72
CA ASN A 279 -25.81 -15.08 -1.63
C ASN A 279 -24.38 -14.49 -1.50
N ALA A 280 -23.63 -14.38 -2.60
CA ALA A 280 -22.27 -13.85 -2.58
C ALA A 280 -22.23 -12.39 -2.08
N VAL A 281 -23.18 -11.55 -2.52
CA VAL A 281 -23.22 -10.15 -2.07
C VAL A 281 -23.72 -10.04 -0.63
N ASP A 282 -24.72 -10.85 -0.23
CA ASP A 282 -25.21 -10.87 1.16
C ASP A 282 -24.10 -11.30 2.13
N GLU A 283 -23.31 -12.30 1.75
CA GLU A 283 -22.17 -12.79 2.52
C GLU A 283 -21.11 -11.68 2.71
N ALA A 284 -20.72 -11.00 1.62
CA ALA A 284 -19.78 -9.88 1.68
C ALA A 284 -20.31 -8.70 2.50
N VAL A 285 -21.61 -8.35 2.35
CA VAL A 285 -22.25 -7.29 3.12
C VAL A 285 -22.31 -7.63 4.62
N ASN A 286 -22.59 -8.89 4.97
CA ASN A 286 -22.60 -9.34 6.35
C ASN A 286 -21.18 -9.34 6.95
N ALA A 287 -20.18 -9.79 6.21
CA ALA A 287 -18.78 -9.71 6.64
C ALA A 287 -18.37 -8.27 6.99
N MET A 288 -18.71 -7.31 6.14
CA MET A 288 -18.43 -5.89 6.39
C MET A 288 -19.21 -5.30 7.58
N LYS A 289 -20.44 -5.79 7.85
CA LYS A 289 -21.29 -5.26 8.94
C LYS A 289 -21.01 -5.88 10.29
N GLU A 290 -20.82 -7.20 10.33
CA GLU A 290 -20.80 -7.99 11.56
C GLU A 290 -19.38 -8.26 12.03
N PHE A 291 -18.44 -8.43 11.11
CA PHE A 291 -17.07 -8.81 11.40
C PHE A 291 -16.07 -7.68 11.14
N GLU A 292 -16.57 -6.52 10.67
CA GLU A 292 -15.71 -5.37 10.33
C GLU A 292 -14.56 -5.79 9.39
N ASP A 293 -14.84 -6.79 8.52
CA ASP A 293 -13.88 -7.30 7.52
C ASP A 293 -13.76 -6.33 6.34
N PHE A 294 -12.76 -5.46 6.43
CA PHE A 294 -12.49 -4.46 5.41
C PHE A 294 -11.74 -5.02 4.19
N ALA A 295 -11.19 -6.23 4.25
CA ALA A 295 -10.61 -6.87 3.09
C ALA A 295 -11.68 -7.14 2.02
N ALA A 296 -12.89 -7.54 2.43
CA ALA A 296 -14.03 -7.68 1.53
C ALA A 296 -14.42 -6.35 0.88
N ALA A 297 -14.25 -5.22 1.57
CA ALA A 297 -14.62 -3.89 1.08
C ALA A 297 -13.74 -3.40 -0.09
N GLU A 298 -12.51 -3.88 -0.21
CA GLU A 298 -11.60 -3.49 -1.29
C GLU A 298 -12.18 -3.83 -2.68
N HIS A 299 -12.93 -4.94 -2.77
CA HIS A 299 -13.62 -5.34 -4.00
C HIS A 299 -14.85 -4.48 -4.32
N PHE A 300 -15.25 -3.62 -3.41
CA PHE A 300 -16.36 -2.70 -3.53
C PHE A 300 -15.93 -1.23 -3.49
N ILE A 301 -14.65 -0.92 -3.71
CA ILE A 301 -14.10 0.44 -3.58
C ILE A 301 -14.93 1.50 -4.30
N ARG A 302 -15.49 1.18 -5.47
CA ARG A 302 -16.33 2.09 -6.27
C ARG A 302 -17.67 2.45 -5.65
N TYR A 303 -18.18 1.65 -4.73
CA TYR A 303 -19.41 1.95 -3.99
C TYR A 303 -19.15 2.88 -2.82
N PHE A 304 -17.96 2.86 -2.27
CA PHE A 304 -17.55 3.69 -1.15
C PHE A 304 -16.92 4.99 -1.59
N TYR A 305 -16.09 4.94 -2.63
CA TYR A 305 -15.34 6.08 -3.14
C TYR A 305 -15.51 6.23 -4.66
N LYS A 306 -16.03 7.41 -5.07
CA LYS A 306 -16.34 7.67 -6.48
C LYS A 306 -15.10 7.89 -7.34
N ASP A 307 -14.08 8.52 -6.76
CA ASP A 307 -12.89 8.99 -7.45
C ASP A 307 -11.62 8.35 -6.86
N PRO A 308 -11.45 7.02 -7.00
CA PRO A 308 -10.21 6.40 -6.58
C PRO A 308 -9.07 6.83 -7.51
N VAL A 309 -7.87 6.82 -6.95
CA VAL A 309 -6.62 7.17 -7.65
C VAL A 309 -5.82 5.93 -7.98
N THR A 310 -4.70 6.06 -8.69
CA THR A 310 -3.73 4.99 -8.88
C THR A 310 -2.50 5.26 -8.04
N PHE A 311 -1.64 4.25 -7.85
CA PHE A 311 -0.40 4.40 -7.11
C PHE A 311 0.48 5.55 -7.63
N LEU A 312 0.49 5.79 -8.93
CA LEU A 312 1.24 6.89 -9.53
C LEU A 312 0.77 8.29 -9.08
N ASP A 313 -0.48 8.42 -8.63
CA ASP A 313 -1.00 9.71 -8.16
C ASP A 313 -0.44 10.13 -6.80
N TYR A 314 0.22 9.22 -6.09
CA TYR A 314 0.91 9.52 -4.82
C TYR A 314 2.24 10.26 -5.03
N PHE A 315 2.83 10.15 -6.21
CA PHE A 315 4.11 10.77 -6.53
C PHE A 315 3.95 12.17 -7.13
N ASP A 316 4.67 13.14 -6.58
CA ASP A 316 4.80 14.44 -7.20
C ASP A 316 5.77 14.34 -8.40
N PRO A 317 5.32 14.65 -9.62
CA PRO A 317 6.17 14.60 -10.80
C PRO A 317 7.41 15.50 -10.72
N ALA A 318 7.33 16.61 -9.96
CA ALA A 318 8.44 17.55 -9.84
C ALA A 318 9.56 17.04 -8.91
N ASP A 319 9.28 16.05 -8.08
CA ASP A 319 10.20 15.57 -7.04
C ASP A 319 10.42 14.04 -7.12
N THR A 320 10.13 13.44 -8.28
CA THR A 320 10.21 12.00 -8.50
C THR A 320 10.98 11.65 -9.75
N LEU A 321 11.96 10.75 -9.64
CA LEU A 321 12.60 10.08 -10.77
C LEU A 321 11.98 8.69 -10.94
N ILE A 322 11.58 8.37 -12.17
CA ILE A 322 10.98 7.07 -12.50
C ILE A 322 11.95 6.28 -13.38
N PHE A 323 12.21 5.04 -13.00
CA PHE A 323 12.97 4.08 -13.78
C PHE A 323 12.02 3.00 -14.31
N LEU A 324 12.10 2.73 -15.59
CA LEU A 324 11.34 1.67 -16.27
C LEU A 324 12.29 0.55 -16.66
N ASP A 325 12.24 -0.58 -15.93
CA ASP A 325 13.06 -1.74 -16.22
C ASP A 325 12.40 -2.62 -17.28
N GLU A 326 13.10 -2.92 -18.38
CA GLU A 326 12.64 -3.78 -19.48
C GLU A 326 11.29 -3.33 -20.07
N THR A 327 11.25 -2.11 -20.63
CA THR A 327 10.04 -1.44 -21.12
C THR A 327 9.14 -2.29 -22.02
N ASN A 328 9.69 -3.11 -22.92
CA ASN A 328 8.89 -3.97 -23.79
C ASN A 328 8.15 -5.04 -22.98
N ARG A 329 8.84 -5.71 -22.04
CA ARG A 329 8.23 -6.70 -21.15
C ARG A 329 7.19 -6.07 -20.23
N LEU A 330 7.42 -4.84 -19.79
CA LEU A 330 6.49 -4.07 -18.96
C LEU A 330 5.17 -3.82 -19.71
N LEU A 331 5.23 -3.43 -21.00
CA LEU A 331 4.05 -3.23 -21.83
C LEU A 331 3.28 -4.54 -22.08
N GLU A 332 4.00 -5.60 -22.47
CA GLU A 332 3.41 -6.94 -22.69
C GLU A 332 2.72 -7.47 -21.44
N LYS A 333 3.36 -7.33 -20.28
CA LYS A 333 2.79 -7.77 -19.01
C LYS A 333 1.57 -6.94 -18.59
N GLY A 334 1.62 -5.62 -18.78
CA GLY A 334 0.48 -4.73 -18.50
C GLY A 334 -0.75 -5.07 -19.35
N GLU A 335 -0.56 -5.38 -20.63
CA GLU A 335 -1.63 -5.84 -21.52
C GLU A 335 -2.19 -7.21 -21.07
N ALA A 336 -1.30 -8.13 -20.71
CA ALA A 336 -1.69 -9.46 -20.24
C ALA A 336 -2.52 -9.38 -18.95
N VAL A 337 -2.07 -8.63 -17.95
CA VAL A 337 -2.78 -8.41 -16.68
C VAL A 337 -4.17 -7.80 -16.92
N GLU A 338 -4.28 -6.76 -17.77
CA GLU A 338 -5.57 -6.14 -18.08
C GLU A 338 -6.50 -7.11 -18.79
N SER A 339 -5.98 -7.86 -19.76
CA SER A 339 -6.77 -8.83 -20.55
C SER A 339 -7.31 -9.95 -19.66
N GLU A 340 -6.44 -10.56 -18.84
CA GLU A 340 -6.79 -11.62 -17.90
C GLU A 340 -7.82 -11.15 -16.87
N PHE A 341 -7.62 -9.97 -16.31
CA PHE A 341 -8.57 -9.37 -15.38
C PHE A 341 -9.95 -9.16 -16.04
N ARG A 342 -9.99 -8.55 -17.22
CA ARG A 342 -11.26 -8.29 -17.94
C ARG A 342 -12.00 -9.58 -18.29
N GLU A 343 -11.29 -10.60 -18.74
CA GLU A 343 -11.89 -11.90 -19.07
C GLU A 343 -12.46 -12.58 -17.82
N SER A 344 -11.71 -12.57 -16.73
CA SER A 344 -12.15 -13.10 -15.45
C SER A 344 -13.37 -12.38 -14.92
N MET A 345 -13.37 -11.04 -14.92
CA MET A 345 -14.50 -10.24 -14.45
C MET A 345 -15.75 -10.45 -15.32
N LYS A 346 -15.61 -10.52 -16.63
CA LYS A 346 -16.70 -10.84 -17.54
C LYS A 346 -17.32 -12.20 -17.24
N ASN A 347 -16.50 -13.23 -17.12
CA ASN A 347 -16.96 -14.60 -16.81
C ASN A 347 -17.71 -14.64 -15.46
N ARG A 348 -17.17 -14.00 -14.44
CA ARG A 348 -17.79 -13.94 -13.11
C ARG A 348 -19.09 -13.15 -13.10
N LEU A 349 -19.16 -12.04 -13.85
CA LEU A 349 -20.37 -11.23 -14.01
C LEU A 349 -21.48 -12.04 -14.68
N GLU A 350 -21.18 -12.71 -15.80
CA GLU A 350 -22.12 -13.56 -16.53
C GLU A 350 -22.66 -14.72 -15.70
N LYS A 351 -21.82 -15.29 -14.82
CA LYS A 351 -22.20 -16.39 -13.93
C LYS A 351 -22.83 -15.94 -12.60
N GLY A 352 -23.03 -14.65 -12.39
CA GLY A 352 -23.66 -14.12 -11.17
C GLY A 352 -22.78 -14.24 -9.92
N TYR A 353 -21.47 -14.06 -10.02
CA TYR A 353 -20.58 -14.06 -8.86
C TYR A 353 -20.30 -12.65 -8.32
N LEU A 354 -20.54 -11.61 -9.11
CA LEU A 354 -20.25 -10.22 -8.73
C LEU A 354 -21.20 -9.24 -9.39
N LEU A 355 -21.25 -8.04 -8.83
CA LEU A 355 -21.98 -6.90 -9.37
C LEU A 355 -21.16 -6.17 -10.45
N ALA A 356 -21.83 -5.44 -11.34
CA ALA A 356 -21.15 -4.68 -12.38
C ALA A 356 -20.17 -3.63 -11.79
N GLY A 357 -20.53 -2.98 -10.69
CA GLY A 357 -19.65 -2.02 -10.00
C GLY A 357 -18.35 -2.63 -9.45
N GLN A 358 -18.26 -3.95 -9.31
CA GLN A 358 -17.03 -4.66 -8.89
C GLN A 358 -16.08 -4.97 -10.06
N THR A 359 -16.45 -4.68 -11.31
CA THR A 359 -15.59 -4.94 -12.47
C THR A 359 -14.58 -3.83 -12.76
N ASP A 360 -14.72 -2.67 -12.11
CA ASP A 360 -13.85 -1.51 -12.30
C ASP A 360 -12.88 -1.32 -11.12
N LEU A 361 -12.00 -2.31 -10.93
CA LEU A 361 -10.99 -2.32 -9.87
C LEU A 361 -9.58 -2.04 -10.38
N LEU A 362 -9.39 -2.05 -11.72
CA LEU A 362 -8.09 -1.94 -12.35
C LEU A 362 -8.04 -0.79 -13.35
N CYS A 363 -7.03 0.05 -13.24
CA CYS A 363 -6.71 1.06 -14.24
C CYS A 363 -6.11 0.42 -15.48
N GLY A 364 -6.61 0.74 -16.68
CA GLY A 364 -6.08 0.19 -17.93
C GLY A 364 -4.59 0.53 -18.13
N TYR A 365 -3.80 -0.46 -18.58
CA TYR A 365 -2.34 -0.32 -18.71
C TYR A 365 -1.92 0.86 -19.61
N LYS A 366 -2.65 1.14 -20.68
CA LYS A 366 -2.37 2.31 -21.56
C LYS A 366 -2.44 3.64 -20.82
N LYS A 367 -3.37 3.76 -19.86
CA LYS A 367 -3.47 4.96 -19.01
C LYS A 367 -2.33 5.06 -18.03
N VAL A 368 -1.86 3.94 -17.49
CA VAL A 368 -0.68 3.89 -16.62
C VAL A 368 0.57 4.29 -17.42
N VAL A 369 0.80 3.68 -18.58
CA VAL A 369 1.92 4.01 -19.48
C VAL A 369 1.92 5.50 -19.88
N TYR A 370 0.75 6.02 -20.26
CA TYR A 370 0.62 7.45 -20.56
C TYR A 370 1.02 8.35 -19.39
N ARG A 371 0.68 7.96 -18.17
CA ARG A 371 1.06 8.70 -16.95
C ARG A 371 2.54 8.57 -16.64
N LEU A 372 3.13 7.39 -16.79
CA LEU A 372 4.57 7.18 -16.65
C LEU A 372 5.35 8.09 -17.61
N ASN A 373 4.95 8.15 -18.87
CA ASN A 373 5.61 8.99 -19.89
C ASN A 373 5.43 10.51 -19.66
N ARG A 374 4.48 10.95 -18.85
CA ARG A 374 4.27 12.38 -18.52
C ARG A 374 4.98 12.81 -17.24
N LYS A 375 5.44 11.87 -16.44
CA LYS A 375 6.26 12.12 -15.26
C LYS A 375 7.73 12.01 -15.70
N ASN A 376 8.62 12.67 -15.01
CA ASN A 376 10.05 12.66 -15.32
C ASN A 376 10.59 11.20 -15.31
N CYS A 377 10.72 10.61 -16.50
CA CYS A 377 11.29 9.28 -16.70
C CYS A 377 12.73 9.39 -17.13
#